data_e090a9d29aea694616d4147f0a755e38
#
_entry.id   e090a9d29aea694616d4147f0a755e38
#
_cell.length_a   1.000
_cell.length_b   1.000
_cell.length_c   1.000
_cell.angle_alpha   90.00
_cell.angle_beta   90.00
_cell.angle_gamma   90.00
#
_symmetry.space_group_name_H-M   'P 1'
#
loop_
_entity.id
_entity.type
_entity.pdbx_description
1 polymer ?
#
loop_
_entity_poly.entity_id
_entity_poly.type
_entity_poly.pdbx_seq_one_letter_code
_entity_poly.pdbx_strand_id
1 'polypeptide(L)'
;MASRIIRRILKFMNMFFMVPLFRLGLGSFVGNPITGYIMVVKTIGRKTGRKRYVPVNYAILDGNIYCMAGFGKGTHWYRNLQAQSTIEIIMPSGPLAGVAETITNSAEAVRMKRQLLKNSGFAGFFAGFNPFTISDTELSEKTKDFPLIRINPTGIGSGAGDAGGWLWILSLLVSMVILWLVLR
;
A
#
# COMPACT_ATOMS: atom_id res chain seq x y z
N MET A 1 -11.10 -21.77 5.93
CA MET A 1 -9.70 -22.07 6.31
C MET A 1 -8.68 -21.38 5.42
N ALA A 2 -8.81 -21.43 4.11
CA ALA A 2 -7.89 -20.79 3.16
C ALA A 2 -7.62 -19.31 3.43
N SER A 3 -8.62 -18.52 3.78
CA SER A 3 -8.46 -17.08 4.04
C SER A 3 -7.54 -16.76 5.24
N ARG A 4 -7.51 -17.60 6.28
CA ARG A 4 -6.62 -17.40 7.45
C ARG A 4 -5.16 -17.71 7.12
N ILE A 5 -4.92 -18.74 6.31
CA ILE A 5 -3.57 -19.13 5.87
C ILE A 5 -3.01 -18.04 4.96
N ILE A 6 -3.78 -17.61 3.97
CA ILE A 6 -3.39 -16.52 3.05
C ILE A 6 -3.05 -15.25 3.83
N ARG A 7 -3.87 -14.86 4.82
CA ARG A 7 -3.59 -13.68 5.66
C ARG A 7 -2.28 -13.83 6.45
N ARG A 8 -1.95 -15.03 6.94
CA ARG A 8 -0.68 -15.28 7.66
C ARG A 8 0.51 -15.16 6.71
N ILE A 9 0.43 -15.77 5.53
CA ILE A 9 1.49 -15.70 4.51
C ILE A 9 1.71 -14.25 4.08
N LEU A 10 0.64 -13.53 3.73
CA LEU A 10 0.74 -12.12 3.35
C LEU A 10 1.32 -11.26 4.48
N LYS A 11 0.92 -11.51 5.74
CA LYS A 11 1.49 -10.79 6.89
C LYS A 11 2.99 -11.04 7.02
N PHE A 12 3.44 -12.28 6.85
CA PHE A 12 4.86 -12.64 6.89
C PHE A 12 5.63 -11.96 5.75
N MET A 13 5.16 -12.11 4.51
CA MET A 13 5.77 -11.47 3.35
C MET A 13 5.85 -9.94 3.51
N ASN A 14 4.76 -9.32 3.97
CA ASN A 14 4.72 -7.88 4.18
C ASN A 14 5.74 -7.41 5.22
N MET A 15 5.86 -8.13 6.33
CA MET A 15 6.74 -7.74 7.44
C MET A 15 8.22 -7.96 7.11
N PHE A 16 8.56 -9.07 6.44
CA PHE A 16 9.97 -9.47 6.24
C PHE A 16 10.52 -9.08 4.87
N PHE A 17 9.68 -8.82 3.87
CA PHE A 17 10.12 -8.47 2.52
C PHE A 17 9.61 -7.10 2.08
N MET A 18 8.31 -6.90 2.00
CA MET A 18 7.77 -5.68 1.39
C MET A 18 8.14 -4.42 2.16
N VAL A 19 7.90 -4.37 3.46
CA VAL A 19 8.21 -3.18 4.27
C VAL A 19 9.71 -2.88 4.29
N PRO A 20 10.63 -3.85 4.53
CA PRO A 20 12.06 -3.61 4.43
C PRO A 20 12.50 -3.10 3.04
N LEU A 21 12.01 -3.69 1.94
CA LEU A 21 12.36 -3.25 0.59
C LEU A 21 11.99 -1.79 0.35
N PHE A 22 10.78 -1.38 0.73
CA PHE A 22 10.39 0.03 0.62
C PHE A 22 11.24 0.95 1.48
N ARG A 23 11.61 0.54 2.69
CA ARG A 23 12.47 1.32 3.58
C ARG A 23 13.92 1.41 3.09
N LEU A 24 14.38 0.42 2.32
CA LEU A 24 15.68 0.43 1.63
C LEU A 24 15.66 1.24 0.31
N GLY A 25 14.54 1.85 -0.05
CA GLY A 25 14.40 2.56 -1.32
C GLY A 25 14.24 1.64 -2.55
N LEU A 26 14.04 0.34 -2.33
CA LEU A 26 13.90 -0.67 -3.39
C LEU A 26 12.44 -0.91 -3.79
N GLY A 27 11.52 -0.02 -3.39
CA GLY A 27 10.09 -0.15 -3.66
C GLY A 27 9.73 -0.22 -5.15
N SER A 28 10.48 0.44 -6.01
CA SER A 28 10.28 0.41 -7.47
C SER A 28 10.52 -0.97 -8.10
N PHE A 29 11.36 -1.80 -7.50
CA PHE A 29 11.58 -3.17 -8.00
C PHE A 29 10.40 -4.11 -7.77
N VAL A 30 9.58 -3.83 -6.75
CA VAL A 30 8.42 -4.65 -6.40
C VAL A 30 7.08 -4.02 -6.79
N GLY A 31 7.05 -2.71 -7.05
CA GLY A 31 5.86 -1.97 -7.49
C GLY A 31 5.79 -1.83 -9.01
N ASN A 32 5.38 -2.88 -9.72
CA ASN A 32 5.32 -2.92 -11.18
C ASN A 32 3.98 -3.52 -11.67
N PRO A 33 3.65 -3.45 -12.97
CA PRO A 33 2.36 -3.95 -13.48
C PRO A 33 2.09 -5.43 -13.21
N ILE A 34 3.12 -6.28 -13.05
CA ILE A 34 2.98 -7.72 -12.82
C ILE A 34 2.65 -7.99 -11.36
N THR A 35 3.46 -7.45 -10.45
CA THR A 35 3.31 -7.65 -9.00
C THR A 35 2.27 -6.72 -8.38
N GLY A 36 1.89 -5.67 -9.09
CA GLY A 36 0.96 -4.62 -8.69
C GLY A 36 1.67 -3.34 -8.22
N TYR A 37 0.98 -2.23 -8.38
CA TYR A 37 1.43 -0.94 -7.86
C TYR A 37 1.20 -0.88 -6.36
N ILE A 38 2.28 -0.93 -5.59
CA ILE A 38 2.27 -1.06 -4.13
C ILE A 38 2.88 0.18 -3.50
N MET A 39 2.30 0.65 -2.41
CA MET A 39 2.86 1.62 -1.47
C MET A 39 2.80 1.06 -0.06
N VAL A 40 3.56 1.63 0.87
CA VAL A 40 3.48 1.29 2.29
C VAL A 40 2.80 2.41 3.05
N VAL A 41 1.65 2.13 3.64
CA VAL A 41 0.94 3.06 4.53
C VAL A 41 1.53 2.96 5.93
N LYS A 42 1.95 4.10 6.48
CA LYS A 42 2.46 4.24 7.85
C LYS A 42 1.38 4.89 8.71
N THR A 43 0.86 4.13 9.66
CA THR A 43 -0.15 4.61 10.63
C THR A 43 0.39 4.54 12.06
N ILE A 44 -0.22 5.28 12.97
CA ILE A 44 0.03 5.17 14.41
C ILE A 44 -0.96 4.19 15.02
N GLY A 45 -0.46 3.24 15.76
CA GLY A 45 -1.30 2.24 16.43
C GLY A 45 -2.14 2.87 17.54
N ARG A 46 -3.47 2.96 17.33
CA ARG A 46 -4.42 3.63 18.24
C ARG A 46 -4.40 3.17 19.71
N LYS A 47 -3.90 1.95 19.97
CA LYS A 47 -3.79 1.41 21.34
C LYS A 47 -2.39 1.52 21.93
N THR A 48 -1.35 1.62 21.08
CA THR A 48 0.05 1.47 21.52
C THR A 48 0.94 2.66 21.16
N GLY A 49 0.43 3.63 20.36
CA GLY A 49 1.24 4.74 19.85
C GLY A 49 2.36 4.32 18.88
N ARG A 50 2.56 3.03 18.64
CA ARG A 50 3.67 2.55 17.82
C ARG A 50 3.37 2.70 16.32
N LYS A 51 4.38 3.06 15.55
CA LYS A 51 4.32 3.10 14.08
C LYS A 51 4.00 1.72 13.51
N ARG A 52 3.11 1.66 12.53
CA ARG A 52 2.66 0.44 11.85
C ARG A 52 2.74 0.64 10.35
N TYR A 53 3.37 -0.28 9.66
CA TYR A 53 3.61 -0.26 8.23
C TYR A 53 2.79 -1.36 7.57
N VAL A 54 2.04 -1.01 6.53
CA VAL A 54 1.20 -1.96 5.81
C VAL A 54 1.31 -1.71 4.31
N PRO A 55 1.81 -2.66 3.52
CA PRO A 55 1.77 -2.59 2.08
C PRO A 55 0.33 -2.71 1.59
N VAL A 56 -0.04 -1.84 0.65
CA VAL A 56 -1.35 -1.83 0.00
C VAL A 56 -1.18 -1.45 -1.47
N ASN A 57 -2.07 -1.94 -2.32
CA ASN A 57 -2.13 -1.47 -3.69
C ASN A 57 -2.71 -0.07 -3.75
N TYR A 58 -2.23 0.73 -4.72
CA TYR A 58 -2.69 2.10 -4.90
C TYR A 58 -3.03 2.43 -6.34
N ALA A 59 -3.80 3.48 -6.50
CA ALA A 59 -4.04 4.18 -7.76
C ALA A 59 -3.94 5.68 -7.51
N ILE A 60 -3.58 6.44 -8.54
CA ILE A 60 -3.52 7.90 -8.48
C ILE A 60 -4.55 8.43 -9.48
N LEU A 61 -5.36 9.39 -9.03
CA LEU A 61 -6.29 10.13 -9.86
C LEU A 61 -6.40 11.57 -9.35
N ASP A 62 -6.26 12.53 -10.26
CA ASP A 62 -6.40 13.97 -9.98
C ASP A 62 -5.55 14.42 -8.78
N GLY A 63 -4.31 13.94 -8.70
CA GLY A 63 -3.36 14.25 -7.63
C GLY A 63 -3.61 13.56 -6.30
N ASN A 64 -4.72 12.82 -6.17
CA ASN A 64 -5.06 12.05 -4.97
C ASN A 64 -4.62 10.58 -5.12
N ILE A 65 -4.27 9.98 -3.99
CA ILE A 65 -3.83 8.59 -3.91
C ILE A 65 -4.95 7.77 -3.29
N TYR A 66 -5.34 6.70 -3.96
CA TYR A 66 -6.40 5.81 -3.50
C TYR A 66 -5.83 4.46 -3.10
N CYS A 67 -6.38 3.88 -2.04
CA CYS A 67 -6.13 2.50 -1.64
C CYS A 67 -7.38 1.86 -1.02
N MET A 68 -7.37 0.55 -0.84
CA MET A 68 -8.53 -0.18 -0.36
C MET A 68 -8.16 -1.13 0.78
N ALA A 69 -9.00 -1.18 1.81
CA ALA A 69 -8.86 -2.17 2.87
C ALA A 69 -9.50 -3.50 2.45
N GLY A 70 -8.79 -4.28 1.62
CA GLY A 70 -9.30 -5.51 1.00
C GLY A 70 -9.63 -6.65 1.99
N PHE A 71 -9.26 -6.53 3.27
CA PHE A 71 -9.70 -7.43 4.34
C PHE A 71 -10.80 -6.81 5.22
N GLY A 72 -11.43 -5.72 4.75
CA GLY A 72 -12.59 -5.08 5.35
C GLY A 72 -12.29 -4.13 6.51
N LYS A 73 -13.37 -3.56 7.05
CA LYS A 73 -13.38 -2.57 8.14
C LYS A 73 -12.74 -3.07 9.44
N GLY A 74 -12.60 -4.38 9.61
CA GLY A 74 -11.99 -5.02 10.78
C GLY A 74 -10.47 -4.89 10.86
N THR A 75 -9.78 -4.48 9.79
CA THR A 75 -8.33 -4.42 9.75
C THR A 75 -7.76 -3.37 10.70
N HIS A 76 -6.65 -3.72 11.36
CA HIS A 76 -6.06 -2.83 12.36
C HIS A 76 -5.58 -1.50 11.79
N TRP A 77 -4.99 -1.53 10.59
CA TRP A 77 -4.47 -0.32 9.97
C TRP A 77 -5.60 0.64 9.58
N TYR A 78 -6.72 0.14 9.04
CA TYR A 78 -7.88 0.95 8.73
C TYR A 78 -8.47 1.59 10.00
N ARG A 79 -8.59 0.82 11.09
CA ARG A 79 -9.05 1.36 12.38
C ARG A 79 -8.07 2.38 12.98
N ASN A 80 -6.76 2.25 12.73
CA ASN A 80 -5.78 3.25 13.13
C ASN A 80 -5.98 4.53 12.35
N LEU A 81 -6.22 4.42 11.03
CA LEU A 81 -6.50 5.53 10.14
C LEU A 81 -7.79 6.27 10.53
N GLN A 82 -8.84 5.54 10.95
CA GLN A 82 -10.06 6.15 11.48
C GLN A 82 -9.83 6.93 12.78
N ALA A 83 -8.90 6.49 13.61
CA ALA A 83 -8.55 7.17 14.86
C ALA A 83 -7.61 8.37 14.63
N GLN A 84 -6.79 8.33 13.58
CA GLN A 84 -5.87 9.38 13.20
C GLN A 84 -5.72 9.39 11.67
N SER A 85 -6.33 10.38 11.02
CA SER A 85 -6.37 10.51 9.57
C SER A 85 -5.07 11.04 8.96
N THR A 86 -4.25 11.76 9.73
CA THR A 86 -2.92 12.18 9.29
C THR A 86 -1.99 10.98 9.26
N ILE A 87 -1.48 10.68 8.09
CA ILE A 87 -0.64 9.51 7.84
C ILE A 87 0.58 9.87 7.00
N GLU A 88 1.51 8.95 6.93
CA GLU A 88 2.55 8.98 5.92
C GLU A 88 2.42 7.73 5.04
N ILE A 89 2.87 7.85 3.81
CA ILE A 89 2.97 6.75 2.86
C ILE A 89 4.38 6.71 2.29
N ILE A 90 4.90 5.52 2.04
CA ILE A 90 6.16 5.32 1.34
C ILE A 90 5.81 4.81 -0.05
N MET A 91 5.92 5.69 -1.02
CA MET A 91 5.77 5.38 -2.44
C MET A 91 7.07 4.79 -3.00
N PRO A 92 7.06 4.13 -4.16
CA PRO A 92 8.28 3.81 -4.88
C PRO A 92 9.19 5.02 -5.13
N SER A 93 8.60 6.21 -5.29
CA SER A 93 9.27 7.49 -5.53
C SER A 93 9.74 8.21 -4.27
N GLY A 94 9.37 7.73 -3.07
CA GLY A 94 9.73 8.34 -1.80
C GLY A 94 8.56 8.53 -0.83
N PRO A 95 8.82 9.07 0.37
CA PRO A 95 7.82 9.26 1.40
C PRO A 95 6.99 10.53 1.16
N LEU A 96 5.67 10.41 1.34
CA LEU A 96 4.72 11.54 1.33
C LEU A 96 3.94 11.57 2.64
N ALA A 97 3.62 12.78 3.11
CA ALA A 97 2.62 13.01 4.14
C ALA A 97 1.26 13.24 3.49
N GLY A 98 0.19 12.90 4.19
CA GLY A 98 -1.16 13.12 3.66
C GLY A 98 -2.25 12.96 4.71
N VAL A 99 -3.45 13.39 4.34
CA VAL A 99 -4.67 13.20 5.11
C VAL A 99 -5.54 12.17 4.40
N ALA A 100 -5.91 11.14 5.13
CA ALA A 100 -6.70 10.03 4.62
C ALA A 100 -8.17 10.19 5.01
N GLU A 101 -9.06 9.92 4.06
CA GLU A 101 -10.51 9.92 4.26
C GLU A 101 -11.14 8.67 3.63
N THR A 102 -12.25 8.22 4.19
CA THR A 102 -13.02 7.11 3.62
C THR A 102 -14.05 7.63 2.64
N ILE A 103 -14.03 7.11 1.41
CA ILE A 103 -14.97 7.49 0.36
C ILE A 103 -16.26 6.69 0.52
N THR A 104 -17.38 7.41 0.61
CA THR A 104 -18.73 6.86 0.72
C THR A 104 -19.54 7.00 -0.57
N ASN A 105 -19.12 7.87 -1.49
CA ASN A 105 -19.76 8.03 -2.79
C ASN A 105 -19.66 6.71 -3.59
N SER A 106 -20.80 6.11 -3.91
CA SER A 106 -20.86 4.79 -4.53
C SER A 106 -20.27 4.76 -5.95
N ALA A 107 -20.52 5.77 -6.77
CA ALA A 107 -20.02 5.84 -8.15
C ALA A 107 -18.50 5.99 -8.20
N GLU A 108 -17.95 6.91 -7.42
CA GLU A 108 -16.49 7.06 -7.27
C GLU A 108 -15.86 5.78 -6.72
N ALA A 109 -16.49 5.17 -5.70
CA ALA A 109 -15.97 3.97 -5.06
C ALA A 109 -15.89 2.80 -6.05
N VAL A 110 -16.88 2.56 -6.87
CA VAL A 110 -16.87 1.47 -7.85
C VAL A 110 -15.77 1.68 -8.89
N ARG A 111 -15.68 2.89 -9.46
CA ARG A 111 -14.65 3.25 -10.43
C ARG A 111 -13.25 3.05 -9.87
N MET A 112 -12.97 3.57 -8.67
CA MET A 112 -11.64 3.50 -8.06
C MET A 112 -11.29 2.11 -7.57
N LYS A 113 -12.24 1.35 -7.03
CA LYS A 113 -12.02 -0.05 -6.66
C LYS A 113 -11.67 -0.90 -7.88
N ARG A 114 -12.34 -0.69 -9.03
CA ARG A 114 -11.98 -1.35 -10.29
C ARG A 114 -10.55 -1.04 -10.70
N GLN A 115 -10.15 0.24 -10.63
CA GLN A 115 -8.79 0.65 -10.97
C GLN A 115 -7.76 0.04 -10.01
N LEU A 116 -8.03 0.03 -8.70
CA LEU A 116 -7.16 -0.59 -7.70
C LEU A 116 -6.97 -2.09 -7.94
N LEU A 117 -8.03 -2.81 -8.31
CA LEU A 117 -7.95 -4.23 -8.63
C LEU A 117 -7.13 -4.48 -9.90
N LYS A 118 -7.29 -3.65 -10.94
CA LYS A 118 -6.43 -3.70 -12.14
C LYS A 118 -4.97 -3.42 -11.78
N ASN A 119 -4.72 -2.47 -10.89
CA ASN A 119 -3.39 -2.11 -10.41
C ASN A 119 -2.78 -3.13 -9.44
N SER A 120 -3.55 -4.13 -9.00
CA SER A 120 -3.06 -5.16 -8.07
C SER A 120 -2.26 -6.27 -8.74
N GLY A 121 -2.01 -6.17 -10.05
CA GLY A 121 -1.31 -7.18 -10.82
C GLY A 121 -1.99 -8.56 -10.67
N PHE A 122 -1.20 -9.62 -10.55
CA PHE A 122 -1.75 -10.97 -10.37
C PHE A 122 -2.60 -11.12 -9.09
N ALA A 123 -2.33 -10.33 -8.05
CA ALA A 123 -3.07 -10.39 -6.80
C ALA A 123 -4.54 -9.98 -6.95
N GLY A 124 -4.87 -9.16 -7.95
CA GLY A 124 -6.26 -8.79 -8.28
C GLY A 124 -7.13 -10.00 -8.63
N PHE A 125 -6.56 -11.03 -9.24
CA PHE A 125 -7.27 -12.26 -9.60
C PHE A 125 -7.57 -13.18 -8.40
N PHE A 126 -6.79 -13.08 -7.31
CA PHE A 126 -7.06 -13.82 -6.07
C PHE A 126 -8.30 -13.32 -5.31
N ALA A 127 -8.88 -12.20 -5.73
CA ALA A 127 -10.17 -11.74 -5.22
C ALA A 127 -11.36 -12.62 -5.67
N GLY A 128 -11.09 -13.60 -6.57
CA GLY A 128 -12.10 -14.55 -7.07
C GLY A 128 -12.92 -14.00 -8.23
N PHE A 129 -12.47 -12.94 -8.89
CA PHE A 129 -13.10 -12.38 -10.09
C PHE A 129 -12.07 -11.65 -10.97
N ASN A 130 -12.40 -11.51 -12.25
CA ASN A 130 -11.56 -10.77 -13.19
C ASN A 130 -11.92 -9.27 -13.15
N PRO A 131 -11.00 -8.38 -12.73
CA PRO A 131 -11.28 -6.94 -12.63
C PRO A 131 -11.51 -6.25 -13.98
N PHE A 132 -11.18 -6.91 -15.09
CA PHE A 132 -11.35 -6.37 -16.44
C PHE A 132 -12.74 -6.63 -17.01
N THR A 133 -13.40 -7.72 -16.60
CA THR A 133 -14.66 -8.18 -17.19
C THR A 133 -15.85 -8.11 -16.24
N ILE A 134 -15.64 -8.01 -14.92
CA ILE A 134 -16.71 -7.95 -13.92
C ILE A 134 -17.61 -6.72 -14.13
N SER A 135 -18.92 -6.87 -13.99
CA SER A 135 -19.88 -5.75 -14.03
C SER A 135 -19.70 -4.81 -12.82
N ASP A 136 -20.18 -3.56 -12.93
CA ASP A 136 -20.08 -2.60 -11.81
C ASP A 136 -20.98 -3.01 -10.63
N THR A 137 -22.14 -3.60 -10.92
CA THR A 137 -23.06 -4.12 -9.89
C THR A 137 -22.43 -5.26 -9.10
N GLU A 138 -21.86 -6.24 -9.78
CA GLU A 138 -21.19 -7.37 -9.14
C GLU A 138 -19.93 -6.92 -8.38
N LEU A 139 -19.14 -6.00 -8.94
CA LEU A 139 -17.98 -5.42 -8.29
C LEU A 139 -18.38 -4.70 -7.00
N SER A 140 -19.43 -3.87 -7.05
CA SER A 140 -19.97 -3.15 -5.89
C SER A 140 -20.36 -4.12 -4.78
N GLU A 141 -21.11 -5.18 -5.12
CA GLU A 141 -21.54 -6.19 -4.15
C GLU A 141 -20.36 -6.95 -3.54
N LYS A 142 -19.41 -7.44 -4.34
CA LYS A 142 -18.25 -8.18 -3.85
C LYS A 142 -17.28 -7.34 -3.03
N THR A 143 -17.27 -6.03 -3.24
CA THR A 143 -16.36 -5.10 -2.53
C THR A 143 -17.07 -4.18 -1.54
N LYS A 144 -18.34 -4.42 -1.21
CA LYS A 144 -19.14 -3.58 -0.30
C LYS A 144 -18.49 -3.42 1.08
N ASP A 145 -17.84 -4.47 1.58
CA ASP A 145 -17.16 -4.47 2.87
C ASP A 145 -15.70 -3.95 2.83
N PHE A 146 -15.23 -3.56 1.64
CA PHE A 146 -13.87 -3.06 1.45
C PHE A 146 -13.88 -1.53 1.42
N PRO A 147 -13.52 -0.85 2.53
CA PRO A 147 -13.42 0.61 2.53
C PRO A 147 -12.45 1.10 1.47
N LEU A 148 -12.90 2.06 0.67
CA LEU A 148 -12.04 2.85 -0.20
C LEU A 148 -11.52 4.05 0.60
N ILE A 149 -10.23 4.28 0.53
CA ILE A 149 -9.54 5.38 1.20
C ILE A 149 -8.93 6.28 0.13
N ARG A 150 -9.22 7.57 0.20
CA ARG A 150 -8.52 8.63 -0.53
C ARG A 150 -7.50 9.25 0.40
N ILE A 151 -6.30 9.47 -0.08
CA ILE A 151 -5.22 10.15 0.62
C ILE A 151 -4.90 11.40 -0.18
N ASN A 152 -5.12 12.55 0.44
CA ASN A 152 -4.79 13.86 -0.11
C ASN A 152 -3.36 14.18 0.33
N PRO A 153 -2.37 14.19 -0.58
CA PRO A 153 -0.99 14.53 -0.23
C PRO A 153 -0.90 15.97 0.30
N THR A 154 -0.17 16.15 1.38
CA THR A 154 0.05 17.47 2.02
C THR A 154 1.49 17.92 1.97
N GLY A 155 2.41 17.04 1.55
CA GLY A 155 3.83 17.35 1.45
C GLY A 155 4.71 16.11 1.48
N ILE A 156 6.00 16.35 1.70
CA ILE A 156 7.00 15.27 1.85
C ILE A 156 6.85 14.68 3.25
N GLY A 157 6.93 13.35 3.36
CA GLY A 157 6.92 12.65 4.65
C GLY A 157 8.23 12.81 5.42
N SER A 158 8.29 12.21 6.62
CA SER A 158 9.43 12.34 7.54
C SER A 158 10.75 11.78 6.98
N GLY A 159 10.72 10.95 5.96
CA GLY A 159 11.89 10.46 5.25
C GLY A 159 12.95 9.88 6.20
N ALA A 160 14.16 10.46 6.14
CA ALA A 160 15.30 10.09 7.01
C ALA A 160 15.05 10.39 8.49
N GLY A 161 14.13 11.28 8.83
CA GLY A 161 13.71 11.56 10.21
C GLY A 161 12.88 10.46 10.85
N ASP A 162 12.41 9.48 10.05
CA ASP A 162 11.73 8.30 10.58
C ASP A 162 12.73 7.24 11.06
N ALA A 163 12.37 6.47 12.07
CA ALA A 163 13.20 5.37 12.55
C ALA A 163 13.47 4.35 11.41
N GLY A 164 14.72 4.28 10.98
CA GLY A 164 15.16 3.47 9.84
C GLY A 164 14.87 4.09 8.45
N GLY A 165 14.52 5.37 8.38
CA GLY A 165 14.40 6.11 7.12
C GLY A 165 15.72 6.25 6.36
N TRP A 166 16.84 6.05 7.03
CA TRP A 166 18.18 6.06 6.45
C TRP A 166 18.59 4.72 5.79
N LEU A 167 17.80 3.66 5.91
CA LEU A 167 18.13 2.31 5.42
C LEU A 167 18.43 2.25 3.92
N TRP A 168 17.90 3.19 3.12
CA TRP A 168 18.21 3.29 1.68
C TRP A 168 19.71 3.51 1.41
N ILE A 169 20.45 4.10 2.37
CA ILE A 169 21.90 4.30 2.25
C ILE A 169 22.61 2.95 2.15
N LEU A 170 22.12 1.92 2.85
CA LEU A 170 22.71 0.57 2.77
C LEU A 170 22.59 0.00 1.35
N SER A 171 21.44 0.18 0.68
CA SER A 171 21.28 -0.29 -0.68
C SER A 171 22.19 0.46 -1.66
N LEU A 172 22.37 1.76 -1.45
CA LEU A 172 23.30 2.57 -2.24
C LEU A 172 24.76 2.09 -2.06
N LEU A 173 25.21 1.89 -0.81
CA LEU A 173 26.55 1.40 -0.54
C LEU A 173 26.80 0.02 -1.15
N VAL A 174 25.85 -0.90 -1.01
CA VAL A 174 25.95 -2.23 -1.61
C VAL A 174 26.02 -2.14 -3.13
N SER A 175 25.22 -1.27 -3.76
CA SER A 175 25.24 -1.06 -5.20
C SER A 175 26.57 -0.50 -5.68
N MET A 176 27.16 0.44 -4.94
CA MET A 176 28.50 0.99 -5.23
C MET A 176 29.59 -0.07 -5.13
N VAL A 177 29.54 -0.93 -4.12
CA VAL A 177 30.52 -2.04 -3.97
C VAL A 177 30.40 -3.03 -5.12
N ILE A 178 29.17 -3.42 -5.49
CA ILE A 178 28.92 -4.33 -6.64
C ILE A 178 29.47 -3.69 -7.91
N LEU A 179 29.14 -2.43 -8.17
CA LEU A 179 29.63 -1.71 -9.34
C LEU A 179 31.15 -1.67 -9.40
N TRP A 180 31.81 -1.38 -8.28
CA TRP A 180 33.26 -1.39 -8.18
C TRP A 180 33.88 -2.75 -8.48
N LEU A 181 33.25 -3.84 -7.97
CA LEU A 181 33.71 -5.21 -8.23
C LEU A 181 33.55 -5.62 -9.70
N VAL A 182 32.49 -5.16 -10.38
CA VAL A 182 32.21 -5.48 -11.79
C VAL A 182 33.13 -4.71 -12.73
N LEU A 183 33.52 -3.48 -12.36
CA LEU A 183 34.38 -2.61 -13.19
C LEU A 183 35.89 -2.84 -12.95
N ARG A 184 36.26 -3.67 -12.00
CA ARG A 184 37.64 -4.02 -11.69
C ARG A 184 38.08 -5.29 -12.44
#